data_6a56a52271bf4556ac4080c9980fa8d3
#
_entry.id   6a56a52271bf4556ac4080c9980fa8d3
#
_cell.length_a   1.000
_cell.length_b   1.000
_cell.length_c   1.000
_cell.angle_alpha   90.00
_cell.angle_beta   90.00
_cell.angle_gamma   90.00
#
_symmetry.space_group_name_H-M   'P 1'
#
loop_
_entity.id
_entity.type
_entity.pdbx_description
1 polymer ?
#
loop_
_entity_poly.entity_id
_entity_poly.type
_entity_poly.pdbx_seq_one_letter_code
_entity_poly.pdbx_strand_id
1 'polypeptide(L)'
;MWKLTKVAAVAAVLAAAVAAHAGEVEVLHYWTSGGEAKSAAELKKMMQAKGHTWRDFAVAGGGGDSAMTVLKSRVISGNPPSAAQVKGPAIQEWASEGVLGNMDALAKSEKWDEALPKVVADVMKYKGNYVAAPVNVHRVNWIWASSDALKKAGVAAMPKTWDEFFAAADK
;
A
#
# COMPACT_ATOMS: atom_id res chain seq x y z
N MET A 1 -26.24 -37.69 31.63
CA MET A 1 -24.94 -37.75 30.93
C MET A 1 -25.04 -37.45 29.41
N TRP A 2 -26.10 -37.82 28.69
CA TRP A 2 -26.21 -37.59 27.22
C TRP A 2 -26.38 -36.12 26.79
N LYS A 3 -26.96 -35.24 27.62
CA LYS A 3 -27.14 -33.82 27.27
C LYS A 3 -25.85 -33.01 27.36
N LEU A 4 -24.90 -33.38 28.21
CA LEU A 4 -23.59 -32.71 28.35
C LEU A 4 -22.65 -32.98 27.16
N THR A 5 -22.73 -34.20 26.60
CA THR A 5 -21.90 -34.57 25.44
C THR A 5 -22.31 -33.82 24.16
N LYS A 6 -23.59 -33.51 23.98
CA LYS A 6 -24.08 -32.74 22.83
C LYS A 6 -23.67 -31.26 22.88
N VAL A 7 -23.65 -30.66 24.07
CA VAL A 7 -23.21 -29.26 24.25
C VAL A 7 -21.73 -29.12 24.03
N ALA A 8 -20.92 -30.09 24.48
CA ALA A 8 -19.47 -30.08 24.23
C ALA A 8 -19.12 -30.25 22.74
N ALA A 9 -19.87 -31.06 21.99
CA ALA A 9 -19.67 -31.25 20.56
C ALA A 9 -20.02 -30.01 19.74
N VAL A 10 -21.09 -29.29 20.10
CA VAL A 10 -21.46 -28.01 19.43
C VAL A 10 -20.45 -26.90 19.73
N ALA A 11 -19.93 -26.82 20.96
CA ALA A 11 -18.89 -25.85 21.31
C ALA A 11 -17.57 -26.13 20.58
N ALA A 12 -17.20 -27.40 20.38
CA ALA A 12 -15.99 -27.77 19.63
C ALA A 12 -16.11 -27.44 18.13
N VAL A 13 -17.29 -27.61 17.53
CA VAL A 13 -17.54 -27.24 16.12
C VAL A 13 -17.53 -25.71 15.92
N LEU A 14 -18.07 -24.96 16.87
CA LEU A 14 -18.00 -23.46 16.81
C LEU A 14 -16.58 -22.94 17.03
N ALA A 15 -15.78 -23.58 17.89
CA ALA A 15 -14.36 -23.18 18.05
C ALA A 15 -13.52 -23.53 16.84
N ALA A 16 -13.81 -24.61 16.11
CA ALA A 16 -13.12 -24.95 14.85
C ALA A 16 -13.48 -23.99 13.68
N ALA A 17 -14.70 -23.44 13.68
CA ALA A 17 -15.13 -22.50 12.64
C ALA A 17 -14.42 -21.11 12.75
N VAL A 18 -13.95 -20.71 13.94
CA VAL A 18 -13.21 -19.45 14.15
C VAL A 18 -11.73 -19.57 13.79
N ALA A 19 -11.17 -20.80 13.76
CA ALA A 19 -9.77 -21.03 13.38
C ALA A 19 -9.51 -21.01 11.86
N ALA A 20 -10.55 -20.91 11.04
CA ALA A 20 -10.44 -21.09 9.58
C ALA A 20 -10.04 -19.82 8.80
N HIS A 21 -9.62 -18.73 9.46
CA HIS A 21 -9.30 -17.47 8.79
C HIS A 21 -7.82 -17.06 8.84
N ALA A 22 -6.94 -17.90 9.37
CA ALA A 22 -5.50 -17.68 9.32
C ALA A 22 -4.96 -18.05 7.93
N GLY A 23 -4.56 -17.08 7.15
CA GLY A 23 -3.99 -17.28 5.82
C GLY A 23 -2.56 -16.81 5.73
N GLU A 24 -1.82 -17.32 4.75
CA GLU A 24 -0.52 -16.76 4.37
C GLU A 24 -0.73 -15.62 3.37
N VAL A 25 -0.09 -14.49 3.63
CA VAL A 25 -0.12 -13.31 2.78
C VAL A 25 1.30 -13.00 2.33
N GLU A 26 1.61 -13.23 1.07
CA GLU A 26 2.86 -12.79 0.44
C GLU A 26 2.69 -11.36 -0.06
N VAL A 27 3.54 -10.45 0.39
CA VAL A 27 3.44 -9.02 0.08
C VAL A 27 4.69 -8.54 -0.63
N LEU A 28 4.53 -8.21 -1.91
CA LEU A 28 5.59 -7.57 -2.68
C LEU A 28 5.62 -6.09 -2.38
N HIS A 29 6.76 -5.59 -1.89
CA HIS A 29 6.94 -4.17 -1.60
C HIS A 29 8.40 -3.73 -1.83
N TYR A 30 8.62 -2.42 -1.94
CA TYR A 30 9.95 -1.83 -2.12
C TYR A 30 10.35 -0.91 -0.96
N TRP A 31 9.68 -0.99 0.16
CA TRP A 31 9.98 -0.27 1.40
C TRP A 31 11.05 -1.03 2.21
N THR A 32 12.30 -0.89 1.79
CA THR A 32 13.41 -1.69 2.32
C THR A 32 14.31 -0.92 3.29
N SER A 33 14.08 0.38 3.50
CA SER A 33 14.93 1.20 4.38
C SER A 33 14.16 2.29 5.11
N GLY A 34 14.76 2.83 6.18
CA GLY A 34 14.27 4.00 6.90
C GLY A 34 12.87 3.84 7.51
N GLY A 35 12.08 4.92 7.43
CA GLY A 35 10.71 4.96 7.94
C GLY A 35 9.75 4.04 7.20
N GLU A 36 9.97 3.85 5.91
CA GLU A 36 9.15 2.99 5.06
C GLU A 36 9.25 1.52 5.48
N ALA A 37 10.47 1.01 5.74
CA ALA A 37 10.66 -0.34 6.26
C ALA A 37 10.00 -0.54 7.63
N LYS A 38 10.03 0.49 8.49
CA LYS A 38 9.32 0.46 9.78
C LYS A 38 7.81 0.38 9.58
N SER A 39 7.26 1.12 8.63
CA SER A 39 5.82 1.08 8.31
C SER A 39 5.40 -0.30 7.80
N ALA A 40 6.19 -0.93 6.92
CA ALA A 40 5.93 -2.30 6.47
C ALA A 40 5.99 -3.31 7.63
N ALA A 41 6.94 -3.12 8.55
CA ALA A 41 7.08 -3.98 9.74
C ALA A 41 5.87 -3.85 10.70
N GLU A 42 5.29 -2.66 10.87
CA GLU A 42 4.08 -2.50 11.67
C GLU A 42 2.87 -3.17 11.01
N LEU A 43 2.69 -3.05 9.69
CA LEU A 43 1.63 -3.76 8.98
C LEU A 43 1.78 -5.28 9.14
N LYS A 44 2.98 -5.81 8.98
CA LYS A 44 3.31 -7.22 9.22
C LYS A 44 2.91 -7.65 10.63
N LYS A 45 3.29 -6.88 11.65
CA LYS A 45 2.97 -7.14 13.05
C LYS A 45 1.45 -7.16 13.31
N MET A 46 0.71 -6.22 12.70
CA MET A 46 -0.74 -6.17 12.81
C MET A 46 -1.41 -7.40 12.17
N MET A 47 -0.91 -7.87 11.02
CA MET A 47 -1.40 -9.08 10.36
C MET A 47 -1.11 -10.33 11.18
N GLN A 48 0.10 -10.44 11.73
CA GLN A 48 0.48 -11.56 12.61
C GLN A 48 -0.32 -11.59 13.91
N ALA A 49 -0.64 -10.42 14.49
CA ALA A 49 -1.49 -10.32 15.67
C ALA A 49 -2.93 -10.82 15.41
N LYS A 50 -3.37 -10.81 14.15
CA LYS A 50 -4.65 -11.39 13.71
C LYS A 50 -4.55 -12.88 13.30
N GLY A 51 -3.39 -13.50 13.52
CA GLY A 51 -3.15 -14.92 13.23
C GLY A 51 -2.72 -15.22 11.79
N HIS A 52 -2.50 -14.19 10.94
CA HIS A 52 -2.04 -14.40 9.58
C HIS A 52 -0.52 -14.60 9.51
N THR A 53 -0.06 -15.43 8.58
CA THR A 53 1.36 -15.55 8.24
C THR A 53 1.71 -14.51 7.19
N TRP A 54 2.71 -13.69 7.48
CA TRP A 54 3.24 -12.70 6.54
C TRP A 54 4.51 -13.20 5.89
N ARG A 55 4.53 -13.23 4.56
CA ARG A 55 5.72 -13.46 3.76
C ARG A 55 6.18 -12.15 3.13
N ASP A 56 7.36 -11.69 3.54
CA ASP A 56 7.98 -10.55 2.89
C ASP A 56 8.51 -10.94 1.51
N PHE A 57 8.12 -10.18 0.51
CA PHE A 57 8.72 -10.18 -0.80
C PHE A 57 9.24 -8.77 -1.09
N ALA A 58 10.32 -8.42 -0.39
CA ALA A 58 10.93 -7.10 -0.47
C ALA A 58 11.87 -7.03 -1.68
N VAL A 59 11.61 -6.07 -2.58
CA VAL A 59 12.44 -5.80 -3.76
C VAL A 59 13.08 -4.44 -3.60
N ALA A 60 14.39 -4.40 -3.33
CA ALA A 60 15.12 -3.15 -3.21
C ALA A 60 15.18 -2.41 -4.55
N GLY A 61 15.12 -1.09 -4.47
CA GLY A 61 15.21 -0.20 -5.64
C GLY A 61 14.32 1.02 -5.46
N GLY A 62 14.94 2.20 -5.52
CA GLY A 62 14.24 3.47 -5.35
C GLY A 62 13.10 3.64 -6.34
N GLY A 63 11.96 4.09 -5.82
CA GLY A 63 10.79 4.37 -6.63
C GLY A 63 9.98 3.17 -7.11
N GLY A 64 10.42 1.92 -6.88
CA GLY A 64 9.62 0.71 -7.13
C GLY A 64 9.70 0.12 -8.54
N ASP A 65 10.52 0.63 -9.44
CA ASP A 65 10.58 0.15 -10.83
C ASP A 65 11.03 -1.32 -10.94
N SER A 66 12.04 -1.69 -10.14
CA SER A 66 12.48 -3.10 -10.03
C SER A 66 11.36 -4.00 -9.50
N ALA A 67 10.62 -3.55 -8.48
CA ALA A 67 9.49 -4.28 -7.92
C ALA A 67 8.36 -4.46 -8.95
N MET A 68 8.07 -3.45 -9.76
CA MET A 68 7.06 -3.56 -10.84
C MET A 68 7.49 -4.52 -11.93
N THR A 69 8.78 -4.57 -12.29
CA THR A 69 9.32 -5.56 -13.23
C THR A 69 9.12 -6.99 -12.70
N VAL A 70 9.44 -7.22 -11.43
CA VAL A 70 9.23 -8.52 -10.78
C VAL A 70 7.76 -8.88 -10.70
N LEU A 71 6.90 -7.92 -10.31
CA LEU A 71 5.45 -8.12 -10.27
C LEU A 71 4.91 -8.55 -11.63
N LYS A 72 5.31 -7.85 -12.70
CA LYS A 72 4.89 -8.17 -14.06
C LYS A 72 5.28 -9.59 -14.46
N SER A 73 6.52 -9.98 -14.19
CA SER A 73 6.99 -11.35 -14.44
C SER A 73 6.17 -12.40 -13.69
N ARG A 74 5.86 -12.16 -12.41
CA ARG A 74 5.07 -13.04 -11.56
C ARG A 74 3.61 -13.17 -12.06
N VAL A 75 2.99 -12.07 -12.46
CA VAL A 75 1.62 -12.06 -13.03
C VAL A 75 1.58 -12.85 -14.34
N ILE A 76 2.51 -12.59 -15.26
CA ILE A 76 2.58 -13.29 -16.55
C ILE A 76 2.79 -14.82 -16.37
N SER A 77 3.59 -15.22 -15.38
CA SER A 77 3.83 -16.63 -15.07
C SER A 77 2.69 -17.30 -14.30
N GLY A 78 1.59 -16.60 -14.02
CA GLY A 78 0.44 -17.14 -13.28
C GLY A 78 0.70 -17.35 -11.79
N ASN A 79 1.74 -16.72 -11.23
CA ASN A 79 2.11 -16.82 -9.80
C ASN A 79 2.23 -15.42 -9.15
N PRO A 80 1.15 -14.61 -9.12
CA PRO A 80 1.18 -13.30 -8.49
C PRO A 80 1.32 -13.42 -6.96
N PRO A 81 1.87 -12.40 -6.28
CA PRO A 81 1.82 -12.32 -4.82
C PRO A 81 0.38 -12.09 -4.34
N SER A 82 0.11 -12.33 -3.07
CA SER A 82 -1.21 -12.07 -2.46
C SER A 82 -1.55 -10.57 -2.45
N ALA A 83 -0.54 -9.72 -2.27
CA ALA A 83 -0.66 -8.28 -2.34
C ALA A 83 0.64 -7.67 -2.89
N ALA A 84 0.51 -6.51 -3.53
CA ALA A 84 1.66 -5.76 -4.03
C ALA A 84 1.51 -4.26 -3.73
N GLN A 85 2.61 -3.63 -3.36
CA GLN A 85 2.68 -2.18 -3.26
C GLN A 85 2.80 -1.59 -4.66
N VAL A 86 1.85 -0.71 -5.00
CA VAL A 86 1.75 -0.07 -6.33
C VAL A 86 1.57 1.42 -6.15
N LYS A 87 2.21 2.25 -6.97
CA LYS A 87 1.99 3.70 -7.01
C LYS A 87 0.62 4.01 -7.61
N GLY A 88 -0.03 5.07 -7.11
CA GLY A 88 -1.38 5.46 -7.49
C GLY A 88 -1.70 5.39 -8.99
N PRO A 89 -0.95 6.05 -9.89
CA PRO A 89 -1.24 6.00 -11.33
C PRO A 89 -1.18 4.60 -11.93
N ALA A 90 -0.24 3.75 -11.50
CA ALA A 90 -0.10 2.39 -12.00
C ALA A 90 -1.26 1.45 -11.58
N ILE A 91 -2.06 1.83 -10.58
CA ILE A 91 -3.27 1.07 -10.21
C ILE A 91 -4.22 0.95 -11.41
N GLN A 92 -4.39 2.02 -12.20
CA GLN A 92 -5.27 2.02 -13.36
C GLN A 92 -4.77 1.08 -14.45
N GLU A 93 -3.46 1.00 -14.67
CA GLU A 93 -2.85 0.07 -15.63
C GLU A 93 -3.10 -1.38 -15.20
N TRP A 94 -2.77 -1.74 -13.97
CA TRP A 94 -2.98 -3.09 -13.44
C TRP A 94 -4.47 -3.48 -13.40
N ALA A 95 -5.36 -2.54 -13.10
CA ALA A 95 -6.79 -2.78 -13.11
C ALA A 95 -7.34 -3.02 -14.52
N SER A 96 -6.80 -2.36 -15.55
CA SER A 96 -7.20 -2.57 -16.94
C SER A 96 -6.87 -3.97 -17.44
N GLU A 97 -5.79 -4.57 -16.92
CA GLU A 97 -5.40 -5.96 -17.18
C GLU A 97 -6.23 -7.00 -16.42
N GLY A 98 -7.14 -6.56 -15.53
CA GLY A 98 -8.04 -7.44 -14.79
C GLY A 98 -7.36 -8.28 -13.70
N VAL A 99 -6.17 -7.91 -13.25
CA VAL A 99 -5.37 -8.68 -12.27
C VAL A 99 -5.56 -8.23 -10.82
N LEU A 100 -6.29 -7.14 -10.59
CA LEU A 100 -6.57 -6.63 -9.24
C LEU A 100 -7.89 -7.18 -8.71
N GLY A 101 -7.91 -7.53 -7.41
CA GLY A 101 -9.11 -7.97 -6.72
C GLY A 101 -10.07 -6.83 -6.43
N ASN A 102 -11.37 -7.13 -6.38
CA ASN A 102 -12.41 -6.20 -5.95
C ASN A 102 -12.38 -6.04 -4.43
N MET A 103 -12.40 -4.81 -3.94
CA MET A 103 -12.37 -4.45 -2.52
C MET A 103 -13.62 -3.71 -2.05
N ASP A 104 -14.69 -3.65 -2.85
CA ASP A 104 -15.89 -2.86 -2.54
C ASP A 104 -16.55 -3.27 -1.22
N ALA A 105 -16.58 -4.57 -0.90
CA ALA A 105 -17.17 -5.05 0.34
C ALA A 105 -16.43 -4.49 1.56
N LEU A 106 -15.09 -4.48 1.52
CA LEU A 106 -14.25 -3.90 2.56
C LEU A 106 -14.39 -2.37 2.58
N ALA A 107 -14.31 -1.72 1.42
CA ALA A 107 -14.43 -0.27 1.30
C ALA A 107 -15.76 0.24 1.87
N LYS A 108 -16.85 -0.49 1.65
CA LYS A 108 -18.16 -0.18 2.21
C LYS A 108 -18.20 -0.39 3.72
N SER A 109 -17.68 -1.50 4.25
CA SER A 109 -17.67 -1.77 5.70
C SER A 109 -16.85 -0.75 6.48
N GLU A 110 -15.74 -0.29 5.90
CA GLU A 110 -14.83 0.69 6.49
C GLU A 110 -15.14 2.14 6.08
N LYS A 111 -16.24 2.35 5.33
CA LYS A 111 -16.72 3.67 4.88
C LYS A 111 -15.65 4.51 4.19
N TRP A 112 -14.91 3.92 3.26
CA TRP A 112 -13.79 4.60 2.60
C TRP A 112 -14.18 5.86 1.85
N ASP A 113 -15.39 5.94 1.28
CA ASP A 113 -15.86 7.16 0.62
C ASP A 113 -16.07 8.35 1.57
N GLU A 114 -16.30 8.07 2.86
CA GLU A 114 -16.44 9.08 3.91
C GLU A 114 -15.08 9.39 4.58
N ALA A 115 -14.24 8.37 4.75
CA ALA A 115 -12.99 8.45 5.50
C ALA A 115 -11.82 8.98 4.66
N LEU A 116 -11.80 8.74 3.34
CA LEU A 116 -10.70 9.11 2.46
C LEU A 116 -10.92 10.45 1.78
N PRO A 117 -9.88 11.26 1.59
CA PRO A 117 -9.96 12.39 0.68
C PRO A 117 -10.38 11.91 -0.71
N LYS A 118 -11.25 12.67 -1.38
CA LYS A 118 -11.80 12.28 -2.69
C LYS A 118 -10.72 11.90 -3.72
N VAL A 119 -9.63 12.65 -3.78
CA VAL A 119 -8.52 12.37 -4.70
C VAL A 119 -7.86 11.00 -4.43
N VAL A 120 -7.81 10.58 -3.18
CA VAL A 120 -7.27 9.25 -2.81
C VAL A 120 -8.27 8.16 -3.18
N ALA A 121 -9.55 8.34 -2.83
CA ALA A 121 -10.61 7.40 -3.18
C ALA A 121 -10.71 7.19 -4.69
N ASP A 122 -10.65 8.27 -5.48
CA ASP A 122 -10.74 8.20 -6.94
C ASP A 122 -9.57 7.39 -7.56
N VAL A 123 -8.35 7.55 -7.04
CA VAL A 123 -7.17 6.79 -7.51
C VAL A 123 -7.28 5.30 -7.18
N MET A 124 -7.95 4.94 -6.08
CA MET A 124 -8.13 3.55 -5.66
C MET A 124 -9.24 2.83 -6.45
N LYS A 125 -10.01 3.55 -7.28
CA LYS A 125 -11.13 3.00 -8.04
C LYS A 125 -10.79 2.80 -9.50
N TYR A 126 -11.31 1.71 -10.07
CA TYR A 126 -11.33 1.45 -11.50
C TYR A 126 -12.76 1.13 -11.93
N LYS A 127 -13.28 1.87 -12.92
CA LYS A 127 -14.69 1.76 -13.38
C LYS A 127 -15.70 1.80 -12.22
N GLY A 128 -15.43 2.64 -11.21
CA GLY A 128 -16.31 2.85 -10.07
C GLY A 128 -16.12 1.89 -8.90
N ASN A 129 -15.32 0.81 -9.04
CA ASN A 129 -15.09 -0.17 -7.98
C ASN A 129 -13.73 0.02 -7.33
N TYR A 130 -13.64 -0.16 -6.02
CA TYR A 130 -12.36 -0.18 -5.31
C TYR A 130 -11.55 -1.43 -5.69
N VAL A 131 -10.33 -1.22 -6.14
CA VAL A 131 -9.38 -2.26 -6.56
C VAL A 131 -8.04 -2.19 -5.81
N ALA A 132 -7.89 -1.22 -4.94
CA ALA A 132 -6.70 -1.04 -4.11
C ALA A 132 -7.09 -0.40 -2.77
N ALA A 133 -6.23 -0.59 -1.76
CA ALA A 133 -6.31 0.06 -0.46
C ALA A 133 -5.16 1.07 -0.31
N PRO A 134 -5.41 2.29 0.22
CA PRO A 134 -4.35 3.24 0.47
C PRO A 134 -3.53 2.81 1.68
N VAL A 135 -2.20 2.78 1.54
CA VAL A 135 -1.27 2.53 2.65
C VAL A 135 -0.69 3.84 3.17
N ASN A 136 -0.40 4.77 2.26
CA ASN A 136 0.08 6.12 2.56
C ASN A 136 -0.21 7.07 1.41
N VAL A 137 0.03 8.36 1.65
CA VAL A 137 -0.08 9.42 0.64
C VAL A 137 1.24 10.18 0.58
N HIS A 138 1.88 10.16 -0.59
CA HIS A 138 3.08 10.93 -0.84
C HIS A 138 2.75 12.21 -1.60
N ARG A 139 3.28 13.33 -1.13
CA ARG A 139 3.37 14.53 -1.93
C ARG A 139 4.69 14.44 -2.70
N VAL A 140 4.63 14.31 -4.02
CA VAL A 140 5.81 14.09 -4.88
C VAL A 140 6.20 15.33 -5.70
N ASN A 141 5.32 16.32 -5.73
CA ASN A 141 5.57 17.58 -6.47
C ASN A 141 6.21 18.62 -5.53
N TRP A 142 7.52 18.49 -5.33
CA TRP A 142 8.32 19.36 -4.48
C TRP A 142 9.52 19.90 -5.24
N ILE A 143 9.98 21.06 -4.81
CA ILE A 143 11.33 21.53 -5.07
C ILE A 143 12.12 21.39 -3.78
N TRP A 144 13.23 20.66 -3.83
CA TRP A 144 14.19 20.56 -2.74
C TRP A 144 15.35 21.50 -3.05
N ALA A 145 15.67 22.38 -2.12
CA ALA A 145 16.81 23.26 -2.25
C ALA A 145 17.72 23.14 -1.00
N SER A 146 19.03 23.12 -1.26
CA SER A 146 20.01 23.23 -0.18
C SER A 146 20.01 24.65 0.38
N SER A 147 19.77 24.81 1.66
CA SER A 147 19.85 26.12 2.33
C SER A 147 21.22 26.74 2.21
N ASP A 148 22.28 25.94 2.19
CA ASP A 148 23.65 26.44 2.01
C ASP A 148 23.92 26.92 0.59
N ALA A 149 23.36 26.22 -0.43
CA ALA A 149 23.45 26.66 -1.81
C ALA A 149 22.70 27.98 -2.03
N LEU A 150 21.47 28.09 -1.54
CA LEU A 150 20.70 29.34 -1.59
C LEU A 150 21.46 30.51 -0.93
N LYS A 151 22.02 30.25 0.26
CA LYS A 151 22.79 31.27 0.97
C LYS A 151 24.04 31.72 0.21
N LYS A 152 24.80 30.77 -0.40
CA LYS A 152 25.96 31.08 -1.24
C LYS A 152 25.59 31.86 -2.47
N ALA A 153 24.44 31.59 -3.08
CA ALA A 153 23.89 32.33 -4.21
C ALA A 153 23.22 33.65 -3.83
N GLY A 154 23.25 34.06 -2.56
CA GLY A 154 22.60 35.28 -2.09
C GLY A 154 21.07 35.27 -2.20
N VAL A 155 20.46 34.11 -2.20
CA VAL A 155 19.00 33.93 -2.21
C VAL A 155 18.48 33.82 -0.79
N ALA A 156 17.80 34.85 -0.32
CA ALA A 156 17.41 34.98 1.08
C ALA A 156 16.26 34.05 1.50
N ALA A 157 15.42 33.64 0.57
CA ALA A 157 14.25 32.79 0.83
C ALA A 157 13.96 31.85 -0.34
N MET A 158 13.18 30.79 -0.08
CA MET A 158 12.69 29.92 -1.14
C MET A 158 11.82 30.70 -2.14
N PRO A 159 12.05 30.52 -3.46
CA PRO A 159 11.23 31.10 -4.50
C PRO A 159 9.76 30.70 -4.35
N LYS A 160 8.85 31.63 -4.60
CA LYS A 160 7.40 31.42 -4.54
C LYS A 160 6.75 31.37 -5.92
N THR A 161 7.45 31.87 -6.94
CA THR A 161 7.01 31.90 -8.35
C THR A 161 8.05 31.24 -9.22
N TRP A 162 7.68 30.89 -10.45
CA TRP A 162 8.61 30.34 -11.43
C TRP A 162 9.68 31.36 -11.83
N ASP A 163 9.34 32.64 -11.96
CA ASP A 163 10.29 33.69 -12.30
C ASP A 163 11.35 33.84 -11.20
N GLU A 164 10.92 33.84 -9.92
CA GLU A 164 11.85 33.83 -8.78
C GLU A 164 12.72 32.58 -8.76
N PHE A 165 12.16 31.44 -9.14
CA PHE A 165 12.89 30.18 -9.19
C PHE A 165 13.99 30.24 -10.28
N PHE A 166 13.66 30.65 -11.49
CA PHE A 166 14.64 30.79 -12.56
C PHE A 166 15.69 31.80 -12.19
N ALA A 167 15.32 32.99 -11.67
CA ALA A 167 16.26 34.00 -11.22
C ALA A 167 17.18 33.50 -10.07
N ALA A 168 16.74 32.57 -9.25
CA ALA A 168 17.57 31.94 -8.22
C ALA A 168 18.49 30.85 -8.80
N ALA A 169 18.05 30.16 -9.84
CA ALA A 169 18.80 29.06 -10.46
C ALA A 169 19.96 29.59 -11.33
N ASP A 170 19.85 30.83 -11.81
CA ASP A 170 20.87 31.50 -12.62
C ASP A 170 22.04 32.12 -11.80
N LYS A 171 21.96 32.05 -10.46
CA LYS A 171 22.98 32.55 -9.54
C LYS A 171 23.95 31.47 -9.09
#